data_4292c6143addd55a69a2ebf1b387645b
#
_entry.id   4292c6143addd55a69a2ebf1b387645b
#
_cell.length_a   1.000
_cell.length_b   1.000
_cell.length_c   1.000
_cell.angle_alpha   90.00
_cell.angle_beta   90.00
_cell.angle_gamma   90.00
#
_symmetry.space_group_name_H-M   'P 1'
#
loop_
_entity.id
_entity.type
_entity.pdbx_description
1 polymer ?
#
loop_
_entity_poly.entity_id
_entity_poly.type
_entity_poly.pdbx_seq_one_letter_code
_entity_poly.pdbx_strand_id
1 'polypeptide(L)'
;MLLNTKSTEKWKKIGIEKRAGILVPLFSVYSKESFGIGDFPDLKLLVDFAALTGNSIIQLLPLNEVGSLFCPYDSLSSFALEPAYIRLPDSKKVQPVPQPFLDYKIKEEKLHFLRAVYSPDKIVSLTDCIAFKSANSYWLPDFVLYKALKEHHTGKAWYEWEDKFKYRDAQALKSFKEEHTKELEFEEWLQWQAYKQLIDARKYANKKNILLKGDLPILVSRDSADVWAHPEFFKLEFAAGAPPDMYCAKGQRWGMPTYNWNKIKEDGYKYLI
;
A
#
# COMPACT_ATOMS: atom_id res chain seq x y z
N MET A 1 31.26 10.75 3.39
CA MET A 1 30.28 11.58 2.68
C MET A 1 28.86 11.48 3.29
N LEU A 2 28.29 10.30 3.55
CA LEU A 2 26.94 10.13 4.15
C LEU A 2 26.80 10.72 5.56
N LEU A 3 27.88 10.79 6.35
CA LEU A 3 27.87 11.32 7.71
C LEU A 3 27.96 12.86 7.82
N ASN A 4 27.97 13.57 6.69
CA ASN A 4 27.97 15.04 6.64
C ASN A 4 26.70 15.59 5.99
N THR A 5 25.58 14.92 6.14
CA THR A 5 24.26 15.31 5.59
C THR A 5 23.27 15.58 6.72
N LYS A 6 22.14 16.22 6.39
CA LYS A 6 21.00 16.37 7.31
C LYS A 6 20.49 15.02 7.84
N SER A 7 20.80 13.91 7.16
CA SER A 7 20.39 12.55 7.53
C SER A 7 21.43 11.81 8.39
N THR A 8 22.51 12.47 8.81
CA THR A 8 23.62 11.86 9.58
C THR A 8 23.14 11.00 10.75
N GLU A 9 22.22 11.51 11.55
CA GLU A 9 21.72 10.79 12.73
C GLU A 9 20.90 9.54 12.36
N LYS A 10 20.19 9.57 11.21
CA LYS A 10 19.49 8.41 10.69
C LYS A 10 20.48 7.33 10.21
N TRP A 11 21.55 7.75 9.51
CA TRP A 11 22.61 6.84 9.05
C TRP A 11 23.39 6.21 10.20
N LYS A 12 23.67 6.96 11.27
CA LYS A 12 24.29 6.40 12.49
C LYS A 12 23.47 5.27 13.11
N LYS A 13 22.14 5.40 13.10
CA LYS A 13 21.23 4.35 13.62
C LYS A 13 21.24 3.08 12.77
N ILE A 14 21.37 3.21 11.45
CA ILE A 14 21.40 2.08 10.52
C ILE A 14 22.81 1.46 10.50
N GLY A 15 23.84 2.27 10.68
CA GLY A 15 25.25 1.90 10.45
C GLY A 15 25.66 2.06 8.99
N ILE A 16 26.96 2.14 8.76
CA ILE A 16 27.60 2.31 7.43
C ILE A 16 28.38 1.08 6.99
N GLU A 17 28.15 -0.05 7.65
CA GLU A 17 28.80 -1.33 7.37
C GLU A 17 28.28 -1.94 6.07
N LYS A 18 29.13 -2.79 5.45
CA LYS A 18 28.67 -3.64 4.36
C LYS A 18 27.68 -4.67 4.90
N ARG A 19 26.56 -4.80 4.24
CA ARG A 19 25.48 -5.72 4.64
C ARG A 19 25.08 -6.60 3.46
N ALA A 20 24.74 -7.84 3.76
CA ALA A 20 24.06 -8.74 2.84
C ALA A 20 22.58 -8.77 3.17
N GLY A 21 21.73 -9.00 2.17
CA GLY A 21 20.29 -9.07 2.34
C GLY A 21 19.59 -9.88 1.26
N ILE A 22 18.31 -10.10 1.48
CA ILE A 22 17.42 -10.83 0.59
C ILE A 22 16.40 -9.83 0.04
N LEU A 23 16.22 -9.81 -1.28
CA LEU A 23 15.12 -9.11 -1.93
C LEU A 23 14.01 -10.11 -2.24
N VAL A 24 12.80 -9.82 -1.78
CA VAL A 24 11.65 -10.72 -1.97
C VAL A 24 10.35 -9.91 -2.03
N PRO A 25 9.44 -10.24 -2.96
CA PRO A 25 8.08 -9.73 -2.89
C PRO A 25 7.31 -10.44 -1.77
N LEU A 26 6.58 -9.70 -0.93
CA LEU A 26 5.86 -10.26 0.21
C LEU A 26 4.87 -11.35 -0.22
N PHE A 27 4.17 -11.15 -1.34
CA PHE A 27 3.20 -12.12 -1.84
C PHE A 27 3.79 -13.50 -2.15
N SER A 28 5.11 -13.62 -2.33
CA SER A 28 5.80 -14.90 -2.58
C SER A 28 6.28 -15.59 -1.30
N VAL A 29 6.21 -14.93 -0.14
CA VAL A 29 6.59 -15.49 1.15
C VAL A 29 5.41 -16.26 1.72
N TYR A 30 5.37 -17.56 1.43
CA TYR A 30 4.23 -18.41 1.75
C TYR A 30 4.54 -19.33 2.92
N SER A 31 3.61 -19.43 3.87
CA SER A 31 3.68 -20.35 5.00
C SER A 31 2.40 -21.20 5.10
N LYS A 32 2.40 -22.17 6.01
CA LYS A 32 1.20 -22.99 6.31
C LYS A 32 0.05 -22.18 6.89
N GLU A 33 0.33 -20.99 7.38
CA GLU A 33 -0.66 -20.09 7.97
C GLU A 33 -1.15 -19.02 7.00
N SER A 34 -0.52 -18.90 5.83
CA SER A 34 -0.89 -17.94 4.80
C SER A 34 -2.19 -18.36 4.12
N PHE A 35 -3.01 -17.40 3.77
CA PHE A 35 -4.22 -17.63 2.98
C PHE A 35 -3.90 -17.39 1.48
N GLY A 36 -3.28 -18.37 0.83
CA GLY A 36 -2.98 -18.34 -0.62
C GLY A 36 -1.95 -17.32 -1.09
N ILE A 37 -1.47 -16.44 -0.22
CA ILE A 37 -0.51 -15.39 -0.50
C ILE A 37 0.26 -15.06 0.78
N GLY A 38 1.54 -14.71 0.67
CA GLY A 38 2.32 -14.23 1.80
C GLY A 38 1.70 -12.98 2.43
N ASP A 39 1.75 -12.87 3.75
CA ASP A 39 1.15 -11.78 4.52
C ASP A 39 2.13 -11.15 5.52
N PHE A 40 1.72 -10.06 6.19
CA PHE A 40 2.60 -9.34 7.11
C PHE A 40 3.20 -10.21 8.23
N PRO A 41 2.46 -11.11 8.90
CA PRO A 41 3.04 -12.04 9.86
C PRO A 41 4.07 -13.02 9.29
N ASP A 42 4.00 -13.38 8.02
CA ASP A 42 4.99 -14.24 7.36
C ASP A 42 6.38 -13.58 7.30
N LEU A 43 6.45 -12.24 7.36
CA LEU A 43 7.72 -11.53 7.48
C LEU A 43 8.52 -11.98 8.71
N LYS A 44 7.87 -12.42 9.79
CA LYS A 44 8.59 -12.90 10.99
C LYS A 44 9.37 -14.18 10.69
N LEU A 45 8.80 -15.09 9.91
CA LEU A 45 9.49 -16.30 9.47
C LEU A 45 10.67 -15.97 8.54
N LEU A 46 10.49 -15.01 7.64
CA LEU A 46 11.55 -14.53 6.78
C LEU A 46 12.67 -13.82 7.57
N VAL A 47 12.32 -13.09 8.62
CA VAL A 47 13.27 -12.48 9.55
C VAL A 47 14.10 -13.54 10.27
N ASP A 48 13.47 -14.62 10.75
CA ASP A 48 14.19 -15.73 11.38
C ASP A 48 15.14 -16.43 10.39
N PHE A 49 14.68 -16.65 9.17
CA PHE A 49 15.53 -17.20 8.09
C PHE A 49 16.72 -16.28 7.78
N ALA A 50 16.47 -14.96 7.63
CA ALA A 50 17.54 -14.00 7.37
C ALA A 50 18.59 -13.98 8.50
N ALA A 51 18.14 -14.02 9.76
CA ALA A 51 19.03 -14.08 10.92
C ALA A 51 19.87 -15.36 10.94
N LEU A 52 19.27 -16.52 10.66
CA LEU A 52 19.95 -17.82 10.61
C LEU A 52 21.01 -17.90 9.49
N THR A 53 20.76 -17.23 8.38
CA THR A 53 21.66 -17.24 7.20
C THR A 53 22.67 -16.10 7.18
N GLY A 54 22.77 -15.30 8.27
CA GLY A 54 23.71 -14.20 8.39
C GLY A 54 23.36 -12.97 7.55
N ASN A 55 22.14 -12.88 7.01
CA ASN A 55 21.64 -11.70 6.33
C ASN A 55 21.15 -10.66 7.36
N SER A 56 21.31 -9.40 7.06
CA SER A 56 20.92 -8.28 7.95
C SER A 56 19.89 -7.32 7.35
N ILE A 57 19.50 -7.54 6.09
CA ILE A 57 18.51 -6.74 5.38
C ILE A 57 17.51 -7.65 4.67
N ILE A 58 16.23 -7.33 4.79
CA ILE A 58 15.18 -7.84 3.93
C ILE A 58 14.64 -6.65 3.13
N GLN A 59 14.81 -6.70 1.81
CA GLN A 59 14.22 -5.71 0.91
C GLN A 59 12.91 -6.27 0.34
N LEU A 60 11.84 -5.50 0.48
CA LEU A 60 10.52 -5.83 -0.04
C LEU A 60 10.25 -5.01 -1.31
N LEU A 61 9.41 -5.52 -2.20
CA LEU A 61 8.77 -4.70 -3.23
C LEU A 61 7.73 -3.78 -2.58
N PRO A 62 7.17 -2.79 -3.31
CA PRO A 62 6.13 -1.93 -2.76
C PRO A 62 5.00 -2.74 -2.14
N LEU A 63 4.58 -2.33 -0.94
CA LEU A 63 3.50 -2.97 -0.17
C LEU A 63 2.18 -2.24 -0.32
N ASN A 64 2.14 -1.27 -1.23
CA ASN A 64 1.01 -0.39 -1.44
C ASN A 64 -0.18 -1.14 -2.07
N GLU A 65 -1.38 -0.62 -1.81
CA GLU A 65 -2.58 -1.18 -2.42
C GLU A 65 -2.54 -1.02 -3.94
N VAL A 66 -2.84 -2.12 -4.64
CA VAL A 66 -2.80 -2.22 -6.09
C VAL A 66 -4.17 -2.59 -6.66
N GLY A 67 -4.34 -2.40 -7.96
CA GLY A 67 -5.54 -2.83 -8.69
C GLY A 67 -5.64 -4.35 -8.84
N SER A 68 -6.57 -4.78 -9.69
CA SER A 68 -6.87 -6.21 -9.94
C SER A 68 -5.70 -7.01 -10.51
N LEU A 69 -4.76 -6.37 -11.20
CA LEU A 69 -3.59 -7.04 -11.79
C LEU A 69 -2.50 -7.39 -10.77
N PHE A 70 -2.64 -6.97 -9.53
CA PHE A 70 -1.69 -7.22 -8.45
C PHE A 70 -0.23 -6.86 -8.80
N CYS A 71 -0.03 -5.80 -9.59
CA CYS A 71 1.30 -5.29 -9.93
C CYS A 71 1.80 -4.35 -8.83
N PRO A 72 2.88 -4.64 -8.11
CA PRO A 72 3.35 -3.83 -6.99
C PRO A 72 3.68 -2.38 -7.35
N TYR A 73 3.99 -2.12 -8.62
CA TYR A 73 4.34 -0.79 -9.11
C TYR A 73 3.18 -0.01 -9.72
N ASP A 74 1.98 -0.63 -9.83
CA ASP A 74 0.76 0.05 -10.30
C ASP A 74 -0.18 0.31 -9.11
N SER A 75 0.29 1.12 -8.17
CA SER A 75 -0.39 1.38 -6.91
C SER A 75 -1.55 2.35 -7.06
N LEU A 76 -2.59 2.13 -6.25
CA LEU A 76 -3.76 3.01 -6.12
C LEU A 76 -3.52 4.17 -5.14
N SER A 77 -2.43 4.11 -4.38
CA SER A 77 -2.00 5.15 -3.45
C SER A 77 -0.52 5.00 -3.10
N SER A 78 0.15 6.13 -2.87
CA SER A 78 1.52 6.16 -2.33
C SER A 78 1.60 5.78 -0.86
N PHE A 79 0.46 5.72 -0.15
CA PHE A 79 0.39 5.56 1.31
C PHE A 79 -0.32 4.28 1.76
N ALA A 80 -1.43 3.94 1.11
CA ALA A 80 -2.27 2.83 1.52
C ALA A 80 -1.57 1.47 1.32
N LEU A 81 -1.72 0.58 2.30
CA LEU A 81 -1.18 -0.78 2.25
C LEU A 81 -2.17 -1.76 1.60
N GLU A 82 -1.65 -2.76 0.94
CA GLU A 82 -2.43 -3.82 0.27
C GLU A 82 -3.16 -4.71 1.30
N PRO A 83 -4.50 -4.73 1.33
CA PRO A 83 -5.26 -5.51 2.29
C PRO A 83 -5.09 -7.02 2.14
N ALA A 84 -4.69 -7.50 0.96
CA ALA A 84 -4.38 -8.91 0.74
C ALA A 84 -3.24 -9.42 1.64
N TYR A 85 -2.39 -8.53 2.16
CA TYR A 85 -1.33 -8.88 3.10
C TYR A 85 -1.79 -8.95 4.57
N ILE A 86 -3.05 -8.69 4.87
CA ILE A 86 -3.60 -8.85 6.23
C ILE A 86 -3.80 -10.34 6.49
N ARG A 87 -3.26 -10.87 7.59
CA ARG A 87 -3.57 -12.22 8.05
C ARG A 87 -4.99 -12.29 8.60
N LEU A 88 -5.73 -13.29 8.15
CA LEU A 88 -7.07 -13.56 8.67
C LEU A 88 -7.00 -14.19 10.08
N PRO A 89 -7.99 -13.93 10.96
CA PRO A 89 -8.09 -14.62 12.24
C PRO A 89 -8.20 -16.14 12.06
N ASP A 90 -7.64 -16.90 13.00
CA ASP A 90 -7.55 -18.36 12.98
C ASP A 90 -8.88 -19.10 12.76
N SER A 91 -9.98 -18.51 13.24
CA SER A 91 -11.34 -19.08 13.12
C SER A 91 -11.89 -19.14 11.69
N LYS A 92 -11.17 -18.58 10.70
CA LYS A 92 -11.60 -18.48 9.29
C LYS A 92 -10.65 -19.18 8.33
N LYS A 93 -9.86 -20.14 8.79
CA LYS A 93 -8.92 -20.89 7.95
C LYS A 93 -9.64 -21.84 6.97
N VAL A 94 -10.19 -21.28 5.90
CA VAL A 94 -10.28 -22.01 4.64
C VAL A 94 -8.92 -21.79 3.97
N GLN A 95 -8.04 -22.78 4.05
CA GLN A 95 -6.75 -22.68 3.36
C GLN A 95 -6.98 -22.99 1.88
N PRO A 96 -6.71 -22.06 0.97
CA PRO A 96 -6.71 -22.39 -0.44
C PRO A 96 -5.59 -23.41 -0.68
N VAL A 97 -5.83 -24.33 -1.60
CA VAL A 97 -4.82 -25.31 -2.03
C VAL A 97 -3.60 -24.54 -2.56
N PRO A 98 -2.36 -24.86 -2.10
CA PRO A 98 -1.17 -24.22 -2.60
C PRO A 98 -1.09 -24.34 -4.13
N GLN A 99 -0.94 -23.21 -4.80
CA GLN A 99 -0.79 -23.13 -6.26
C GLN A 99 0.65 -22.78 -6.60
N PRO A 100 1.20 -23.24 -7.72
CA PRO A 100 2.55 -22.90 -8.16
C PRO A 100 2.67 -21.45 -8.67
N PHE A 101 1.57 -20.74 -8.75
CA PHE A 101 1.48 -19.34 -9.17
C PHE A 101 0.46 -18.59 -8.30
N LEU A 102 0.60 -17.27 -8.23
CA LEU A 102 -0.35 -16.41 -7.52
C LEU A 102 -1.67 -16.34 -8.28
N ASP A 103 -2.77 -16.73 -7.63
CA ASP A 103 -4.12 -16.49 -8.13
C ASP A 103 -4.56 -15.09 -7.68
N TYR A 104 -4.81 -14.20 -8.62
CA TYR A 104 -5.24 -12.81 -8.34
C TYR A 104 -6.61 -12.72 -7.65
N LYS A 105 -7.46 -13.76 -7.78
CA LYS A 105 -8.75 -13.84 -7.07
C LYS A 105 -8.60 -13.89 -5.55
N ILE A 106 -7.42 -14.28 -5.07
CA ILE A 106 -7.14 -14.36 -3.63
C ILE A 106 -7.40 -13.04 -2.90
N LYS A 107 -7.20 -11.89 -3.57
CA LYS A 107 -7.48 -10.58 -3.00
C LYS A 107 -8.98 -10.41 -2.71
N GLU A 108 -9.83 -10.74 -3.66
CA GLU A 108 -11.29 -10.65 -3.52
C GLU A 108 -11.79 -11.59 -2.43
N GLU A 109 -11.30 -12.83 -2.40
CA GLU A 109 -11.63 -13.81 -1.37
C GLU A 109 -11.22 -13.32 0.03
N LYS A 110 -10.01 -12.79 0.18
CA LYS A 110 -9.55 -12.22 1.48
C LYS A 110 -10.40 -11.03 1.90
N LEU A 111 -10.72 -10.13 1.01
CA LEU A 111 -11.58 -8.98 1.30
C LEU A 111 -12.98 -9.43 1.74
N HIS A 112 -13.55 -10.45 1.11
CA HIS A 112 -14.82 -11.04 1.52
C HIS A 112 -14.75 -11.57 2.98
N PHE A 113 -13.69 -12.31 3.33
CA PHE A 113 -13.49 -12.79 4.70
C PHE A 113 -13.24 -11.66 5.70
N LEU A 114 -12.45 -10.65 5.33
CA LEU A 114 -12.20 -9.48 6.16
C LEU A 114 -13.50 -8.71 6.45
N ARG A 115 -14.36 -8.55 5.45
CA ARG A 115 -15.69 -7.93 5.61
C ARG A 115 -16.59 -8.75 6.55
N ALA A 116 -16.52 -10.07 6.50
CA ALA A 116 -17.30 -10.96 7.37
C ALA A 116 -16.86 -10.94 8.85
N VAL A 117 -15.60 -10.59 9.14
CA VAL A 117 -15.08 -10.48 10.51
C VAL A 117 -15.07 -9.05 11.03
N TYR A 118 -15.33 -8.08 10.18
CA TYR A 118 -15.43 -6.68 10.57
C TYR A 118 -16.62 -6.47 11.52
N SER A 119 -16.38 -5.79 12.63
CA SER A 119 -17.41 -5.47 13.64
C SER A 119 -17.19 -4.02 14.09
N PRO A 120 -17.95 -3.06 13.55
CA PRO A 120 -17.77 -1.64 13.86
C PRO A 120 -17.86 -1.34 15.34
N ASP A 121 -18.80 -1.93 16.06
CA ASP A 121 -19.04 -1.68 17.49
C ASP A 121 -17.84 -2.01 18.38
N LYS A 122 -16.98 -2.93 17.93
CA LYS A 122 -15.78 -3.34 18.68
C LYS A 122 -14.54 -2.50 18.36
N ILE A 123 -14.55 -1.74 17.27
CA ILE A 123 -13.36 -1.16 16.67
C ILE A 123 -13.31 0.36 16.84
N VAL A 124 -14.45 1.05 16.73
CA VAL A 124 -14.54 2.52 16.73
C VAL A 124 -14.03 3.14 18.05
N SER A 125 -14.06 2.41 19.14
CA SER A 125 -13.61 2.86 20.47
C SER A 125 -12.14 2.53 20.79
N LEU A 126 -11.42 1.84 19.90
CA LEU A 126 -10.03 1.47 20.17
C LEU A 126 -9.10 2.68 20.00
N THR A 127 -8.43 3.05 21.09
CA THR A 127 -7.47 4.16 21.15
C THR A 127 -6.44 4.11 20.02
N ASP A 128 -5.96 2.90 19.69
CA ASP A 128 -4.97 2.69 18.62
C ASP A 128 -5.54 3.00 17.24
N CYS A 129 -6.80 2.71 16.97
CA CYS A 129 -7.47 3.03 15.71
C CYS A 129 -7.64 4.55 15.57
N ILE A 130 -8.07 5.22 16.62
CA ILE A 130 -8.21 6.69 16.64
C ILE A 130 -6.86 7.36 16.42
N ALA A 131 -5.80 6.88 17.08
CA ALA A 131 -4.45 7.40 16.93
C ALA A 131 -3.94 7.19 15.48
N PHE A 132 -4.20 6.02 14.89
CA PHE A 132 -3.88 5.74 13.49
C PHE A 132 -4.58 6.72 12.53
N LYS A 133 -5.88 6.91 12.67
CA LYS A 133 -6.67 7.84 11.84
C LYS A 133 -6.15 9.27 11.95
N SER A 134 -5.86 9.74 13.17
CA SER A 134 -5.30 11.07 13.41
C SER A 134 -3.94 11.23 12.76
N ALA A 135 -3.03 10.26 12.93
CA ALA A 135 -1.69 10.31 12.34
C ALA A 135 -1.66 10.24 10.81
N ASN A 136 -2.71 9.72 10.19
CA ASN A 136 -2.84 9.54 8.74
C ASN A 136 -3.91 10.45 8.12
N SER A 137 -4.34 11.49 8.82
CA SER A 137 -5.41 12.41 8.38
C SER A 137 -5.12 13.15 7.07
N TYR A 138 -3.87 13.17 6.63
CA TYR A 138 -3.43 13.86 5.41
C TYR A 138 -3.66 13.05 4.12
N TRP A 139 -3.93 11.74 4.19
CA TRP A 139 -4.18 10.89 3.02
C TRP A 139 -5.38 9.95 3.19
N LEU A 140 -5.59 9.40 4.40
CA LEU A 140 -6.57 8.35 4.64
C LEU A 140 -8.00 8.74 4.28
N PRO A 141 -8.50 9.96 4.59
CA PRO A 141 -9.86 10.35 4.23
C PRO A 141 -10.14 10.38 2.73
N ASP A 142 -9.17 10.84 1.93
CA ASP A 142 -9.30 10.86 0.47
C ASP A 142 -9.19 9.47 -0.12
N PHE A 143 -8.32 8.63 0.42
CA PHE A 143 -8.17 7.24 -0.01
C PHE A 143 -9.44 6.43 0.22
N VAL A 144 -10.00 6.44 1.43
CA VAL A 144 -11.22 5.66 1.73
C VAL A 144 -12.43 6.15 0.95
N LEU A 145 -12.51 7.45 0.72
CA LEU A 145 -13.56 8.03 -0.12
C LEU A 145 -13.42 7.59 -1.58
N TYR A 146 -12.19 7.62 -2.13
CA TYR A 146 -11.91 7.10 -3.46
C TYR A 146 -12.32 5.62 -3.59
N LYS A 147 -12.00 4.79 -2.60
CA LYS A 147 -12.34 3.36 -2.59
C LYS A 147 -13.85 3.14 -2.59
N ALA A 148 -14.58 3.84 -1.74
CA ALA A 148 -16.04 3.74 -1.68
C ALA A 148 -16.70 4.25 -2.99
N LEU A 149 -16.23 5.35 -3.56
CA LEU A 149 -16.70 5.85 -4.86
C LEU A 149 -16.39 4.86 -5.98
N LYS A 150 -15.22 4.22 -5.96
CA LYS A 150 -14.85 3.20 -6.95
C LYS A 150 -15.78 1.98 -6.88
N GLU A 151 -16.11 1.52 -5.68
CA GLU A 151 -17.10 0.44 -5.47
C GLU A 151 -18.50 0.88 -5.97
N HIS A 152 -18.94 2.08 -5.62
CA HIS A 152 -20.20 2.68 -6.07
C HIS A 152 -20.31 2.73 -7.60
N HIS A 153 -19.24 3.08 -8.28
CA HIS A 153 -19.16 3.12 -9.74
C HIS A 153 -18.74 1.78 -10.38
N THR A 154 -18.87 0.67 -9.65
CA THR A 154 -18.58 -0.70 -10.16
C THR A 154 -17.18 -0.85 -10.76
N GLY A 155 -16.18 -0.23 -10.12
CA GLY A 155 -14.77 -0.31 -10.50
C GLY A 155 -14.35 0.63 -11.64
N LYS A 156 -15.23 1.46 -12.19
CA LYS A 156 -14.86 2.45 -13.22
C LYS A 156 -13.75 3.38 -12.74
N ALA A 157 -12.90 3.81 -13.65
CA ALA A 157 -11.85 4.76 -13.35
C ALA A 157 -12.45 6.13 -12.93
N TRP A 158 -11.77 6.85 -12.02
CA TRP A 158 -12.30 8.10 -11.49
C TRP A 158 -12.58 9.15 -12.59
N TYR A 159 -11.85 9.16 -13.66
CA TYR A 159 -12.06 10.10 -14.77
C TYR A 159 -13.29 9.74 -15.65
N GLU A 160 -13.93 8.61 -15.39
CA GLU A 160 -15.19 8.17 -16.00
C GLU A 160 -16.40 8.36 -15.06
N TRP A 161 -16.18 8.85 -13.82
CA TRP A 161 -17.24 9.12 -12.88
C TRP A 161 -18.05 10.36 -13.29
N GLU A 162 -19.21 10.52 -12.70
CA GLU A 162 -20.02 11.75 -12.83
C GLU A 162 -19.21 12.98 -12.43
N ASP A 163 -19.41 14.10 -13.10
CA ASP A 163 -18.64 15.33 -12.90
C ASP A 163 -18.56 15.78 -11.45
N LYS A 164 -19.67 15.64 -10.69
CA LYS A 164 -19.70 15.97 -9.26
C LYS A 164 -18.69 15.19 -8.41
N PHE A 165 -18.42 13.94 -8.75
CA PHE A 165 -17.43 13.11 -8.06
C PHE A 165 -16.04 13.22 -8.68
N LYS A 166 -16.00 13.28 -10.00
CA LYS A 166 -14.75 13.46 -10.76
C LYS A 166 -14.02 14.74 -10.38
N TYR A 167 -14.76 15.86 -10.26
CA TYR A 167 -14.21 17.17 -9.92
C TYR A 167 -14.35 17.53 -8.44
N ARG A 168 -14.70 16.55 -7.62
CA ARG A 168 -14.72 16.65 -6.15
C ARG A 168 -15.65 17.77 -5.64
N ASP A 169 -16.88 17.86 -6.15
CA ASP A 169 -17.86 18.78 -5.60
C ASP A 169 -18.07 18.56 -4.11
N ALA A 170 -17.86 19.59 -3.31
CA ALA A 170 -17.84 19.50 -1.86
C ALA A 170 -19.17 19.00 -1.26
N GLN A 171 -20.30 19.44 -1.82
CA GLN A 171 -21.62 19.06 -1.32
C GLN A 171 -21.94 17.60 -1.69
N ALA A 172 -21.64 17.20 -2.94
CA ALA A 172 -21.84 15.82 -3.38
C ALA A 172 -20.99 14.84 -2.58
N LEU A 173 -19.72 15.17 -2.32
CA LEU A 173 -18.83 14.35 -1.50
C LEU A 173 -19.29 14.28 -0.04
N LYS A 174 -19.83 15.38 0.51
CA LYS A 174 -20.37 15.38 1.88
C LYS A 174 -21.58 14.45 1.97
N SER A 175 -22.56 14.57 1.08
CA SER A 175 -23.74 13.71 1.07
C SER A 175 -23.36 12.24 0.88
N PHE A 176 -22.44 11.94 -0.04
CA PHE A 176 -21.95 10.60 -0.25
C PHE A 176 -21.31 9.99 1.01
N LYS A 177 -20.48 10.76 1.74
CA LYS A 177 -19.87 10.30 3.01
C LYS A 177 -20.93 9.97 4.07
N GLU A 178 -21.98 10.78 4.18
CA GLU A 178 -23.07 10.54 5.12
C GLU A 178 -23.85 9.28 4.79
N GLU A 179 -24.08 9.00 3.51
CA GLU A 179 -24.82 7.83 3.02
C GLU A 179 -23.99 6.54 3.10
N HIS A 180 -22.65 6.61 2.95
CA HIS A 180 -21.75 5.47 2.86
C HIS A 180 -20.77 5.34 4.05
N THR A 181 -21.19 5.81 5.23
CA THR A 181 -20.35 5.81 6.44
C THR A 181 -19.75 4.44 6.76
N LYS A 182 -20.53 3.37 6.61
CA LYS A 182 -20.09 1.99 6.95
C LYS A 182 -18.99 1.47 6.01
N GLU A 183 -19.08 1.81 4.74
CA GLU A 183 -18.09 1.46 3.72
C GLU A 183 -16.78 2.20 3.99
N LEU A 184 -16.84 3.49 4.31
CA LEU A 184 -15.68 4.30 4.65
C LEU A 184 -14.99 3.77 5.92
N GLU A 185 -15.75 3.48 6.97
CA GLU A 185 -15.22 2.92 8.22
C GLU A 185 -14.57 1.54 8.02
N PHE A 186 -15.11 0.72 7.12
CA PHE A 186 -14.51 -0.57 6.77
C PHE A 186 -13.14 -0.39 6.08
N GLU A 187 -13.02 0.51 5.11
CA GLU A 187 -11.75 0.81 4.45
C GLU A 187 -10.71 1.40 5.42
N GLU A 188 -11.12 2.30 6.33
CA GLU A 188 -10.26 2.80 7.42
C GLU A 188 -9.75 1.66 8.31
N TRP A 189 -10.63 0.73 8.66
CA TRP A 189 -10.28 -0.43 9.47
C TRP A 189 -9.30 -1.36 8.74
N LEU A 190 -9.46 -1.59 7.44
CA LEU A 190 -8.52 -2.38 6.64
C LEU A 190 -7.12 -1.78 6.71
N GLN A 191 -7.00 -0.47 6.50
CA GLN A 191 -5.72 0.21 6.54
C GLN A 191 -5.09 0.17 7.95
N TRP A 192 -5.90 0.36 8.99
CA TRP A 192 -5.42 0.21 10.38
C TRP A 192 -4.93 -1.21 10.66
N GLN A 193 -5.64 -2.26 10.24
CA GLN A 193 -5.23 -3.66 10.42
C GLN A 193 -3.91 -3.97 9.68
N ALA A 194 -3.80 -3.54 8.43
CA ALA A 194 -2.59 -3.70 7.64
C ALA A 194 -1.38 -3.03 8.32
N TYR A 195 -1.56 -1.80 8.74
CA TYR A 195 -0.52 -1.02 9.45
C TYR A 195 -0.11 -1.66 10.76
N LYS A 196 -1.07 -2.11 11.57
CA LYS A 196 -0.82 -2.79 12.86
C LYS A 196 0.02 -4.04 12.67
N GLN A 197 -0.33 -4.89 11.70
CA GLN A 197 0.40 -6.13 11.43
C GLN A 197 1.80 -5.86 10.87
N LEU A 198 1.95 -4.89 9.98
CA LEU A 198 3.27 -4.49 9.46
C LEU A 198 4.17 -3.91 10.55
N ILE A 199 3.63 -3.06 11.44
CA ILE A 199 4.40 -2.51 12.58
C ILE A 199 4.86 -3.63 13.52
N ASP A 200 4.01 -4.63 13.77
CA ASP A 200 4.36 -5.77 14.62
C ASP A 200 5.50 -6.60 13.98
N ALA A 201 5.42 -6.88 12.70
CA ALA A 201 6.50 -7.53 11.96
C ALA A 201 7.80 -6.71 11.99
N ARG A 202 7.71 -5.39 11.83
CA ARG A 202 8.87 -4.47 11.93
C ARG A 202 9.50 -4.48 13.34
N LYS A 203 8.67 -4.45 14.38
CA LYS A 203 9.16 -4.56 15.77
C LYS A 203 9.91 -5.87 15.99
N TYR A 204 9.40 -6.98 15.44
CA TYR A 204 10.05 -8.28 15.48
C TYR A 204 11.41 -8.26 14.76
N ALA A 205 11.46 -7.74 13.55
CA ALA A 205 12.70 -7.60 12.79
C ALA A 205 13.76 -6.79 13.55
N ASN A 206 13.36 -5.65 14.13
CA ASN A 206 14.24 -4.81 14.93
C ASN A 206 14.84 -5.55 16.15
N LYS A 207 14.03 -6.40 16.85
CA LYS A 207 14.51 -7.24 17.95
C LYS A 207 15.56 -8.26 17.51
N LYS A 208 15.53 -8.67 16.26
CA LYS A 208 16.48 -9.62 15.64
C LYS A 208 17.65 -8.90 14.93
N ASN A 209 17.74 -7.58 15.00
CA ASN A 209 18.70 -6.74 14.27
C ASN A 209 18.62 -6.91 12.74
N ILE A 210 17.45 -7.23 12.21
CA ILE A 210 17.18 -7.29 10.78
C ILE A 210 16.52 -5.99 10.35
N LEU A 211 17.07 -5.35 9.32
CA LEU A 211 16.51 -4.15 8.71
C LEU A 211 15.49 -4.54 7.65
N LEU A 212 14.27 -4.00 7.77
CA LEU A 212 13.30 -4.05 6.68
C LEU A 212 13.51 -2.83 5.79
N LYS A 213 13.84 -3.04 4.53
CA LYS A 213 13.95 -2.02 3.51
C LYS A 213 12.70 -2.09 2.64
N GLY A 214 11.83 -1.09 2.75
CA GLY A 214 10.70 -0.91 1.85
C GLY A 214 11.14 -0.46 0.46
N ASP A 215 10.23 -0.53 -0.48
CA ASP A 215 10.30 0.11 -1.77
C ASP A 215 9.17 1.13 -1.88
N LEU A 216 9.37 2.21 -2.62
CA LEU A 216 8.37 3.24 -2.83
C LEU A 216 7.86 3.16 -4.26
N PRO A 217 6.55 3.18 -4.48
CA PRO A 217 6.03 3.42 -5.83
C PRO A 217 6.42 4.85 -6.22
N ILE A 218 7.38 4.98 -7.13
CA ILE A 218 7.84 6.31 -7.63
C ILE A 218 6.70 7.02 -8.36
N LEU A 219 5.85 6.26 -9.05
CA LEU A 219 4.64 6.72 -9.72
C LEU A 219 3.47 5.88 -9.23
N VAL A 220 2.29 6.46 -9.31
CA VAL A 220 1.02 5.77 -8.99
C VAL A 220 0.19 5.60 -10.25
N SER A 221 -0.76 4.68 -10.22
CA SER A 221 -1.72 4.50 -11.30
C SER A 221 -2.42 5.84 -11.63
N ARG A 222 -2.71 6.06 -12.92
CA ARG A 222 -3.56 7.18 -13.30
C ARG A 222 -4.93 7.11 -12.62
N ASP A 223 -5.43 5.89 -12.44
CA ASP A 223 -6.65 5.60 -11.70
C ASP A 223 -6.30 5.28 -10.25
N SER A 224 -5.90 6.29 -9.51
CA SER A 224 -5.50 6.20 -8.11
C SER A 224 -6.15 7.28 -7.25
N ALA A 225 -6.21 7.05 -5.96
CA ALA A 225 -6.68 8.03 -4.98
C ALA A 225 -5.83 9.29 -4.99
N ASP A 226 -4.52 9.15 -5.11
CA ASP A 226 -3.57 10.25 -5.12
C ASP A 226 -3.81 11.19 -6.30
N VAL A 227 -3.99 10.63 -7.52
CA VAL A 227 -4.23 11.44 -8.73
C VAL A 227 -5.61 12.07 -8.71
N TRP A 228 -6.63 11.38 -8.19
CA TRP A 228 -7.97 11.92 -8.03
C TRP A 228 -8.03 13.05 -6.99
N ALA A 229 -7.33 12.87 -5.85
CA ALA A 229 -7.34 13.83 -4.76
C ALA A 229 -6.48 15.07 -5.07
N HIS A 230 -5.35 14.88 -5.75
CA HIS A 230 -4.31 15.89 -5.97
C HIS A 230 -3.83 15.92 -7.41
N PRO A 231 -4.73 16.14 -8.40
CA PRO A 231 -4.36 16.11 -9.82
C PRO A 231 -3.29 17.17 -10.18
N GLU A 232 -3.17 18.25 -9.38
CA GLU A 232 -2.17 19.30 -9.56
C GLU A 232 -0.73 18.81 -9.43
N PHE A 233 -0.49 17.70 -8.72
CA PHE A 233 0.85 17.11 -8.56
C PHE A 233 1.26 16.22 -9.74
N PHE A 234 0.37 16.02 -10.70
CA PHE A 234 0.58 15.13 -11.83
C PHE A 234 0.38 15.83 -13.17
N LYS A 235 1.12 15.38 -14.18
CA LYS A 235 0.94 15.79 -15.58
C LYS A 235 0.16 14.70 -16.30
N LEU A 236 -1.15 14.87 -16.37
CA LEU A 236 -2.06 13.85 -16.92
C LEU A 236 -1.96 13.68 -18.44
N GLU A 237 -1.37 14.65 -19.13
CA GLU A 237 -1.08 14.60 -20.56
C GLU A 237 0.11 13.72 -20.91
N PHE A 238 0.94 13.36 -19.94
CA PHE A 238 2.11 12.49 -20.12
C PHE A 238 1.91 11.15 -19.42
N ALA A 239 2.60 10.14 -19.93
CA ALA A 239 2.70 8.84 -19.30
C ALA A 239 4.16 8.42 -19.19
N ALA A 240 4.52 7.86 -18.05
CA ALA A 240 5.82 7.24 -17.87
C ALA A 240 5.97 6.00 -18.76
N GLY A 241 7.21 5.64 -19.04
CA GLY A 241 7.55 4.48 -19.83
C GLY A 241 9.06 4.27 -19.89
N ALA A 242 9.51 3.33 -20.72
CA ALA A 242 10.90 3.06 -20.99
C ALA A 242 11.21 3.23 -22.48
N PRO A 243 12.42 3.71 -22.83
CA PRO A 243 12.86 3.77 -24.22
C PRO A 243 12.99 2.37 -24.83
N PRO A 244 13.13 2.25 -26.16
CA PRO A 244 13.45 0.99 -26.81
C PRO A 244 14.70 0.33 -26.22
N ASP A 245 14.62 -0.97 -26.03
CA ASP A 245 15.72 -1.82 -25.55
C ASP A 245 15.77 -3.15 -26.32
N MET A 246 16.67 -4.05 -25.93
CA MET A 246 16.84 -5.35 -26.58
C MET A 246 15.63 -6.28 -26.49
N TYR A 247 14.72 -6.06 -25.51
CA TYR A 247 13.52 -6.85 -25.29
C TYR A 247 12.26 -6.22 -25.89
N CYS A 248 12.25 -4.89 -26.03
CA CYS A 248 11.10 -4.16 -26.55
C CYS A 248 11.55 -3.04 -27.53
N ALA A 249 11.60 -3.37 -28.82
CA ALA A 249 12.08 -2.46 -29.88
C ALA A 249 11.25 -1.16 -30.02
N LYS A 250 10.01 -1.13 -29.52
CA LYS A 250 9.14 0.07 -29.55
C LYS A 250 9.18 0.88 -28.25
N GLY A 251 9.91 0.40 -27.22
CA GLY A 251 9.83 0.93 -25.89
C GLY A 251 8.52 0.54 -25.18
N GLN A 252 8.35 1.01 -23.94
CA GLN A 252 7.20 0.68 -23.12
C GLN A 252 6.46 1.95 -22.69
N ARG A 253 5.14 1.91 -22.67
CA ARG A 253 4.28 2.93 -22.10
C ARG A 253 3.53 2.33 -20.90
N TRP A 254 3.85 2.78 -19.68
CA TRP A 254 3.28 2.22 -18.47
C TRP A 254 1.93 2.84 -18.06
N GLY A 255 1.59 4.00 -18.64
CA GLY A 255 0.30 4.65 -18.38
C GLY A 255 0.24 5.55 -17.15
N MET A 256 1.17 5.43 -16.22
CA MET A 256 1.25 6.24 -15.01
C MET A 256 1.58 7.69 -15.36
N PRO A 257 0.86 8.71 -14.81
CA PRO A 257 1.15 10.11 -15.06
C PRO A 257 2.50 10.49 -14.45
N THR A 258 3.23 11.39 -15.09
CA THR A 258 4.49 11.92 -14.53
C THR A 258 4.21 13.02 -13.52
N TYR A 259 5.15 13.22 -12.58
CA TYR A 259 5.00 14.29 -11.57
C TYR A 259 5.11 15.69 -12.16
N ASN A 260 4.31 16.60 -11.62
CA ASN A 260 4.45 18.04 -11.80
C ASN A 260 5.41 18.60 -10.73
N TRP A 261 6.71 18.48 -10.99
CA TRP A 261 7.75 18.87 -10.04
C TRP A 261 7.67 20.33 -9.58
N ASN A 262 7.14 21.23 -10.41
CA ASN A 262 6.94 22.62 -10.01
C ASN A 262 5.90 22.71 -8.88
N LYS A 263 4.76 22.04 -9.02
CA LYS A 263 3.70 22.03 -8.00
C LYS A 263 4.14 21.30 -6.72
N ILE A 264 4.82 20.19 -6.86
CA ILE A 264 5.39 19.46 -5.71
C ILE A 264 6.42 20.32 -4.96
N LYS A 265 7.24 21.10 -5.70
CA LYS A 265 8.19 22.03 -5.08
C LYS A 265 7.48 23.19 -4.37
N GLU A 266 6.42 23.75 -4.96
CA GLU A 266 5.58 24.81 -4.36
C GLU A 266 4.95 24.32 -3.04
N ASP A 267 4.54 23.04 -2.97
CA ASP A 267 4.03 22.39 -1.75
C ASP A 267 5.13 22.09 -0.72
N GLY A 268 6.38 22.35 -1.03
CA GLY A 268 7.53 22.03 -0.15
C GLY A 268 7.80 20.54 -0.07
N TYR A 269 7.43 19.77 -1.09
CA TYR A 269 7.60 18.32 -1.21
C TYR A 269 6.82 17.50 -0.16
N LYS A 270 5.80 18.06 0.49
CA LYS A 270 5.02 17.39 1.53
C LYS A 270 4.38 16.09 1.05
N TYR A 271 3.94 16.07 -0.22
CA TYR A 271 3.40 14.85 -0.81
C TYR A 271 4.41 13.69 -0.86
N LEU A 272 5.73 13.97 -0.91
CA LEU A 272 6.80 12.97 -1.04
C LEU A 272 7.56 12.71 0.27
N ILE A 273 7.36 13.51 1.33
CA ILE A 273 8.09 13.45 2.59
C ILE A 273 7.19 13.01 3.74
#